data_f2706938ed35662982d172fed4cbaf14
#
_entry.id   f2706938ed35662982d172fed4cbaf14
#
_cell.length_a   1.000
_cell.length_b   1.000
_cell.length_c   1.000
_cell.angle_alpha   90.00
_cell.angle_beta   90.00
_cell.angle_gamma   90.00
#
_symmetry.space_group_name_H-M   'P 1'
#
loop_
_entity.id
_entity.type
_entity.pdbx_description
1 polymer ?
#
loop_
_entity_poly.entity_id
_entity_poly.type
_entity_poly.pdbx_seq_one_letter_code
_entity_poly.pdbx_strand_id
1 'polypeptide(L)'
;MLKSRELFSISGLCVVGVLLIASNFADRFITQLPLNAKTVSAELDFDFKMMAAAQASAMGPRDGKFNLGRAATKDEIAAWDGDISPDGTGLPIGSGDAIDGEEVFAEHCAICHGDFAEGVDNWPELAGGMDTLADEDPVKTVGSYWPYLSTTWDYVKRSMPFGNAQSL
;
A
#
# COMPACT_ATOMS: atom_id res chain seq x y z
N MET A 1 -19.90 -25.95 45.41
CA MET A 1 -18.90 -24.88 45.65
C MET A 1 -17.51 -25.52 45.68
N LEU A 2 -16.82 -25.58 44.55
CA LEU A 2 -15.44 -26.04 44.50
C LEU A 2 -14.55 -24.93 45.07
N LYS A 3 -13.70 -25.29 46.05
CA LYS A 3 -12.83 -24.34 46.73
C LYS A 3 -11.78 -23.78 45.79
N SER A 4 -11.69 -22.47 45.71
CA SER A 4 -10.78 -21.64 44.90
C SER A 4 -9.31 -22.05 44.94
N ARG A 5 -8.88 -22.92 45.85
CA ARG A 5 -7.47 -23.36 46.01
C ARG A 5 -7.04 -24.44 45.02
N GLU A 6 -7.97 -25.19 44.44
CA GLU A 6 -7.66 -26.28 43.51
C GLU A 6 -7.42 -25.77 42.08
N LEU A 7 -8.06 -24.66 41.69
CA LEU A 7 -7.88 -24.07 40.37
C LEU A 7 -6.49 -23.44 40.13
N PHE A 8 -5.84 -22.93 41.19
CA PHE A 8 -4.49 -22.39 41.11
C PHE A 8 -3.41 -23.46 40.99
N SER A 9 -3.67 -24.67 41.49
CA SER A 9 -2.71 -25.78 41.42
C SER A 9 -2.60 -26.35 40.00
N ILE A 10 -3.73 -26.47 39.30
CA ILE A 10 -3.74 -27.05 37.92
C ILE A 10 -3.15 -26.09 36.89
N SER A 11 -3.46 -24.81 36.99
CA SER A 11 -2.85 -23.81 36.11
C SER A 11 -1.34 -23.63 36.31
N GLY A 12 -0.84 -23.73 37.54
CA GLY A 12 0.58 -23.68 37.86
C GLY A 12 1.36 -24.85 37.23
N LEU A 13 0.80 -26.06 37.29
CA LEU A 13 1.44 -27.26 36.72
C LEU A 13 1.50 -27.20 35.19
N CYS A 14 0.45 -26.67 34.51
CA CYS A 14 0.46 -26.51 33.06
C CYS A 14 1.49 -25.48 32.57
N VAL A 15 1.62 -24.35 33.26
CA VAL A 15 2.60 -23.31 32.89
C VAL A 15 4.04 -23.80 33.07
N VAL A 16 4.33 -24.50 34.17
CA VAL A 16 5.67 -25.10 34.39
C VAL A 16 5.96 -26.19 33.36
N GLY A 17 4.96 -27.01 33.00
CA GLY A 17 5.10 -28.03 31.96
C GLY A 17 5.42 -27.44 30.58
N VAL A 18 4.73 -26.38 30.18
CA VAL A 18 4.99 -25.70 28.90
C VAL A 18 6.36 -25.04 28.87
N LEU A 19 6.80 -24.42 29.97
CA LEU A 19 8.12 -23.82 30.09
C LEU A 19 9.25 -24.86 30.01
N LEU A 20 9.07 -26.04 30.64
CA LEU A 20 10.06 -27.12 30.59
C LEU A 20 10.13 -27.79 29.21
N ILE A 21 9.02 -27.87 28.47
CA ILE A 21 9.00 -28.38 27.10
C ILE A 21 9.67 -27.38 26.17
N ALA A 22 9.42 -26.07 26.32
CA ALA A 22 10.04 -25.02 25.51
C ALA A 22 11.56 -24.93 25.74
N SER A 23 12.06 -25.07 26.98
CA SER A 23 13.48 -25.08 27.27
C SER A 23 14.20 -26.31 26.71
N ASN A 24 13.61 -27.50 26.84
CA ASN A 24 14.17 -28.72 26.24
C ASN A 24 14.16 -28.71 24.70
N PHE A 25 13.18 -28.04 24.07
CA PHE A 25 13.16 -27.88 22.62
C PHE A 25 14.24 -26.89 22.16
N ALA A 26 14.40 -25.78 22.85
CA ALA A 26 15.43 -24.80 22.55
C ALA A 26 16.84 -25.40 22.71
N ASP A 27 17.11 -26.14 23.79
CA ASP A 27 18.41 -26.77 24.03
C ASP A 27 18.71 -27.84 22.97
N ARG A 28 17.74 -28.62 22.53
CA ARG A 28 17.94 -29.61 21.45
C ARG A 28 18.20 -28.98 20.09
N PHE A 29 17.61 -27.80 19.81
CA PHE A 29 17.83 -27.11 18.53
C PHE A 29 19.17 -26.37 18.51
N ILE A 30 19.58 -25.78 19.63
CA ILE A 30 20.83 -25.02 19.76
C ILE A 30 22.05 -25.95 19.75
N THR A 31 21.97 -27.13 20.33
CA THR A 31 23.07 -28.11 20.33
C THR A 31 23.30 -28.80 18.99
N GLN A 32 22.41 -28.67 18.03
CA GLN A 32 22.56 -29.21 16.67
C GLN A 32 23.24 -28.23 15.69
N LEU A 33 23.40 -26.97 16.07
CA LEU A 33 24.15 -25.99 15.30
C LEU A 33 25.65 -26.17 15.61
N PRO A 34 26.51 -26.48 14.63
CA PRO A 34 27.95 -26.51 14.83
C PRO A 34 28.42 -25.09 15.09
N LEU A 35 28.36 -24.67 16.38
CA LEU A 35 28.81 -23.36 16.82
C LEU A 35 30.36 -23.33 16.90
N ASN A 36 30.99 -23.40 15.75
CA ASN A 36 32.30 -22.77 15.65
C ASN A 36 32.08 -21.34 15.13
N ALA A 37 31.88 -20.42 16.04
CA ALA A 37 31.63 -19.00 15.73
C ALA A 37 32.73 -18.39 14.82
N LYS A 38 33.95 -18.95 14.86
CA LYS A 38 35.04 -18.54 13.97
C LYS A 38 34.90 -19.03 12.54
N THR A 39 34.33 -20.21 12.31
CA THR A 39 34.10 -20.71 10.95
C THR A 39 32.91 -20.03 10.31
N VAL A 40 31.81 -19.81 11.05
CA VAL A 40 30.62 -19.09 10.55
C VAL A 40 30.96 -17.64 10.23
N SER A 41 31.76 -16.96 11.06
CA SER A 41 32.15 -15.57 10.77
C SER A 41 33.12 -15.47 9.58
N ALA A 42 34.00 -16.43 9.39
CA ALA A 42 34.92 -16.46 8.25
C ALA A 42 34.20 -16.78 6.94
N GLU A 43 33.21 -17.66 6.98
CA GLU A 43 32.40 -18.03 5.81
C GLU A 43 31.45 -16.89 5.41
N LEU A 44 30.82 -16.23 6.39
CA LEU A 44 30.03 -15.01 6.16
C LEU A 44 30.87 -13.86 5.62
N ASP A 45 32.10 -13.66 6.11
CA ASP A 45 32.99 -12.58 5.64
C ASP A 45 33.51 -12.89 4.22
N PHE A 46 33.71 -14.15 3.89
CA PHE A 46 34.05 -14.59 2.53
C PHE A 46 32.91 -14.38 1.55
N ASP A 47 31.70 -14.80 1.93
CA ASP A 47 30.50 -14.58 1.10
C ASP A 47 30.18 -13.11 0.90
N PHE A 48 30.32 -12.30 1.96
CA PHE A 48 30.11 -10.86 1.87
C PHE A 48 31.15 -10.18 0.98
N LYS A 49 32.43 -10.58 1.05
CA LYS A 49 33.48 -10.09 0.15
C LYS A 49 33.28 -10.53 -1.30
N MET A 50 32.83 -11.76 -1.51
CA MET A 50 32.50 -12.26 -2.86
C MET A 50 31.28 -11.55 -3.44
N MET A 51 30.23 -11.29 -2.66
CA MET A 51 29.08 -10.50 -3.08
C MET A 51 29.46 -9.05 -3.36
N ALA A 52 30.26 -8.44 -2.51
CA ALA A 52 30.75 -7.07 -2.72
C ALA A 52 31.65 -6.96 -3.95
N ALA A 53 32.52 -7.96 -4.21
CA ALA A 53 33.35 -8.01 -5.40
C ALA A 53 32.54 -8.25 -6.67
N ALA A 54 31.52 -9.13 -6.61
CA ALA A 54 30.58 -9.37 -7.72
C ALA A 54 29.76 -8.11 -8.02
N GLN A 55 29.30 -7.40 -7.01
CA GLN A 55 28.60 -6.12 -7.19
C GLN A 55 29.52 -5.02 -7.69
N ALA A 56 30.77 -4.95 -7.22
CA ALA A 56 31.75 -3.99 -7.73
C ALA A 56 32.17 -4.27 -9.19
N SER A 57 32.20 -5.54 -9.58
CA SER A 57 32.50 -5.95 -10.97
C SER A 57 31.28 -5.75 -11.90
N ALA A 58 30.07 -5.82 -11.37
CA ALA A 58 28.82 -5.53 -12.09
C ALA A 58 28.53 -4.03 -12.20
N MET A 59 29.16 -3.20 -11.37
CA MET A 59 29.12 -1.74 -11.53
C MET A 59 30.08 -1.35 -12.66
N GLY A 60 29.55 -1.22 -13.87
CA GLY A 60 30.21 -0.59 -14.99
C GLY A 60 30.69 0.84 -14.65
N PRO A 61 31.35 1.54 -15.60
CA PRO A 61 31.93 2.86 -15.35
C PRO A 61 30.92 3.76 -14.65
N ARG A 62 31.37 4.46 -13.60
CA ARG A 62 30.55 5.32 -12.73
C ARG A 62 30.09 6.61 -13.40
N ASP A 63 29.52 6.50 -14.58
CA ASP A 63 28.85 7.58 -15.31
C ASP A 63 27.38 7.73 -14.90
N GLY A 64 26.94 7.01 -13.85
CA GLY A 64 25.56 6.98 -13.33
C GLY A 64 24.64 6.03 -14.09
N LYS A 65 25.14 5.26 -15.07
CA LYS A 65 24.33 4.29 -15.82
C LYS A 65 24.76 2.86 -15.49
N PHE A 66 23.80 2.05 -15.10
CA PHE A 66 24.05 0.63 -14.81
C PHE A 66 23.99 -0.26 -16.05
N ASN A 67 23.65 0.29 -17.23
CA ASN A 67 23.46 -0.42 -18.50
C ASN A 67 22.48 -1.61 -18.39
N LEU A 68 21.49 -1.49 -17.53
CA LEU A 68 20.40 -2.44 -17.36
C LEU A 68 19.20 -1.99 -18.17
N GLY A 69 18.51 -2.97 -18.78
CA GLY A 69 17.34 -2.69 -19.59
C GLY A 69 17.68 -2.09 -20.97
N ARG A 70 16.66 -1.53 -21.59
CA ARG A 70 16.71 -0.85 -22.87
C ARG A 70 15.94 0.47 -22.84
N ALA A 71 16.13 1.31 -23.81
CA ALA A 71 15.26 2.46 -23.99
C ALA A 71 13.82 1.99 -24.27
N ALA A 72 12.85 2.62 -23.63
CA ALA A 72 11.43 2.37 -23.91
C ALA A 72 11.08 2.85 -25.32
N THR A 73 10.19 2.13 -25.99
CA THR A 73 9.63 2.57 -27.27
C THR A 73 8.62 3.71 -27.04
N LYS A 74 8.28 4.43 -28.11
CA LYS A 74 7.29 5.51 -28.03
C LYS A 74 5.90 4.98 -27.57
N ASP A 75 5.54 3.78 -28.03
CA ASP A 75 4.25 3.17 -27.69
C ASP A 75 4.23 2.72 -26.21
N GLU A 76 5.33 2.22 -25.69
CA GLU A 76 5.45 1.90 -24.27
C GLU A 76 5.37 3.17 -23.40
N ILE A 77 6.01 4.27 -23.82
CA ILE A 77 5.91 5.54 -23.10
C ILE A 77 4.46 6.02 -23.13
N ALA A 78 3.81 6.06 -24.31
CA ALA A 78 2.44 6.52 -24.47
C ALA A 78 1.43 5.70 -23.66
N ALA A 79 1.67 4.40 -23.49
CA ALA A 79 0.81 3.53 -22.67
C ALA A 79 0.89 3.84 -21.17
N TRP A 80 1.95 4.46 -20.70
CA TRP A 80 2.15 4.84 -19.30
C TRP A 80 2.05 6.34 -19.04
N ASP A 81 2.04 7.16 -20.10
CA ASP A 81 1.92 8.62 -20.03
C ASP A 81 0.46 9.04 -19.94
N GLY A 82 -0.13 8.74 -18.78
CA GLY A 82 -1.54 9.01 -18.49
C GLY A 82 -1.73 9.98 -17.33
N ASP A 83 -0.69 10.62 -16.86
CA ASP A 83 -0.77 11.58 -15.77
C ASP A 83 -1.30 12.93 -16.22
N ILE A 84 -2.08 13.55 -15.34
CA ILE A 84 -2.74 14.83 -15.60
C ILE A 84 -2.29 15.84 -14.57
N SER A 85 -1.73 16.94 -15.08
CA SER A 85 -1.29 18.03 -14.24
C SER A 85 -2.46 18.92 -13.79
N PRO A 86 -2.31 19.63 -12.65
CA PRO A 86 -3.35 20.55 -12.16
C PRO A 86 -3.80 21.62 -13.16
N ASP A 87 -2.92 22.04 -14.05
CA ASP A 87 -3.21 23.01 -15.12
C ASP A 87 -3.99 22.41 -16.30
N GLY A 88 -4.29 21.10 -16.25
CA GLY A 88 -4.99 20.37 -17.30
C GLY A 88 -4.10 19.77 -18.38
N THR A 89 -2.78 19.93 -18.29
CA THR A 89 -1.86 19.24 -19.22
C THR A 89 -2.05 17.74 -19.08
N GLY A 90 -2.20 17.03 -20.19
CA GLY A 90 -2.47 15.59 -20.24
C GLY A 90 -3.94 15.20 -20.31
N LEU A 91 -4.89 16.12 -20.13
CA LEU A 91 -6.32 15.83 -20.32
C LEU A 91 -6.59 15.40 -21.77
N PRO A 92 -7.40 14.35 -22.00
CA PRO A 92 -7.85 13.98 -23.32
C PRO A 92 -8.78 15.05 -23.91
N ILE A 93 -8.85 15.10 -25.22
CA ILE A 93 -9.82 15.96 -25.91
C ILE A 93 -11.23 15.39 -25.69
N GLY A 94 -12.11 16.21 -25.15
CA GLY A 94 -13.49 15.81 -24.88
C GLY A 94 -14.28 16.95 -24.22
N SER A 95 -15.56 16.73 -24.07
CA SER A 95 -16.46 17.64 -23.35
C SER A 95 -17.67 16.86 -22.86
N GLY A 96 -18.27 17.34 -21.79
CA GLY A 96 -19.51 16.83 -21.21
C GLY A 96 -20.09 17.91 -20.31
N ASP A 97 -21.30 17.75 -19.92
CA ASP A 97 -21.96 18.65 -18.97
C ASP A 97 -22.48 17.89 -17.74
N ALA A 98 -23.10 18.62 -16.81
CA ALA A 98 -23.59 18.03 -15.57
C ALA A 98 -24.79 17.06 -15.80
N ILE A 99 -25.53 17.21 -16.89
CA ILE A 99 -26.67 16.35 -17.21
C ILE A 99 -26.14 15.00 -17.72
N ASP A 100 -25.17 15.02 -18.63
CA ASP A 100 -24.48 13.82 -19.09
C ASP A 100 -23.80 13.08 -17.92
N GLY A 101 -23.19 13.86 -17.01
CA GLY A 101 -22.51 13.34 -15.82
C GLY A 101 -23.45 12.73 -14.79
N GLU A 102 -24.67 13.22 -14.65
CA GLU A 102 -25.68 12.68 -13.72
C GLU A 102 -26.03 11.23 -14.06
N GLU A 103 -26.23 10.92 -15.35
CA GLU A 103 -26.54 9.56 -15.79
C GLU A 103 -25.37 8.60 -15.49
N VAL A 104 -24.15 9.00 -15.81
CA VAL A 104 -22.94 8.21 -15.52
C VAL A 104 -22.74 8.02 -14.01
N PHE A 105 -22.99 9.08 -13.22
CA PHE A 105 -22.89 9.00 -11.76
C PHE A 105 -23.93 8.04 -11.17
N ALA A 106 -25.17 8.11 -11.60
CA ALA A 106 -26.25 7.24 -11.14
C ALA A 106 -25.94 5.76 -11.45
N GLU A 107 -25.36 5.46 -12.61
CA GLU A 107 -25.06 4.09 -13.02
C GLU A 107 -23.81 3.52 -12.32
N HIS A 108 -22.76 4.32 -12.12
CA HIS A 108 -21.46 3.80 -11.73
C HIS A 108 -20.97 4.22 -10.34
N CYS A 109 -21.54 5.28 -9.76
CA CYS A 109 -21.02 5.90 -8.53
C CYS A 109 -21.99 5.88 -7.37
N ALA A 110 -23.28 6.10 -7.63
CA ALA A 110 -24.31 6.28 -6.61
C ALA A 110 -24.45 5.08 -5.65
N ILE A 111 -24.17 3.87 -6.10
CA ILE A 111 -24.23 2.67 -5.27
C ILE A 111 -23.32 2.77 -4.02
N CYS A 112 -22.23 3.51 -4.10
CA CYS A 112 -21.32 3.73 -2.99
C CYS A 112 -21.43 5.16 -2.43
N HIS A 113 -21.61 6.16 -3.30
CA HIS A 113 -21.56 7.55 -2.89
C HIS A 113 -22.91 8.19 -2.61
N GLY A 114 -24.03 7.44 -2.79
CA GLY A 114 -25.39 7.95 -2.62
C GLY A 114 -25.90 8.69 -3.86
N ASP A 115 -27.22 8.77 -4.03
CA ASP A 115 -27.86 9.39 -5.21
C ASP A 115 -27.57 10.89 -5.31
N PHE A 116 -27.28 11.55 -4.18
CA PHE A 116 -26.92 12.96 -4.06
C PHE A 116 -25.45 13.16 -3.66
N ALA A 117 -24.64 12.11 -3.80
CA ALA A 117 -23.24 12.09 -3.41
C ALA A 117 -22.99 12.35 -1.91
N GLU A 118 -23.97 12.00 -1.06
CA GLU A 118 -23.94 12.14 0.39
C GLU A 118 -23.16 11.04 1.10
N GLY A 119 -22.70 10.00 0.37
CA GLY A 119 -22.05 8.81 0.92
C GLY A 119 -23.03 7.74 1.39
N VAL A 120 -22.58 6.47 1.41
CA VAL A 120 -23.37 5.32 1.91
C VAL A 120 -22.49 4.50 2.85
N ASP A 121 -22.97 4.25 4.06
CA ASP A 121 -22.25 3.48 5.10
C ASP A 121 -20.83 4.01 5.37
N ASN A 122 -19.82 3.26 4.93
CA ASN A 122 -18.40 3.62 5.09
C ASN A 122 -17.81 4.34 3.86
N TRP A 123 -18.62 4.54 2.81
CA TRP A 123 -18.17 5.23 1.62
C TRP A 123 -18.31 6.74 1.79
N PRO A 124 -17.28 7.51 1.40
CA PRO A 124 -17.26 8.93 1.70
C PRO A 124 -18.26 9.73 0.87
N GLU A 125 -18.75 10.80 1.47
CA GLU A 125 -19.47 11.86 0.78
C GLU A 125 -18.54 12.55 -0.25
N LEU A 126 -19.11 12.91 -1.40
CA LEU A 126 -18.45 13.68 -2.45
C LEU A 126 -19.04 15.09 -2.57
N ALA A 127 -20.20 15.33 -1.95
CA ALA A 127 -20.88 16.61 -1.89
C ALA A 127 -20.95 17.12 -0.45
N GLY A 128 -21.14 18.43 -0.26
CA GLY A 128 -21.20 19.07 1.04
C GLY A 128 -19.87 19.67 1.48
N GLY A 129 -19.73 19.92 2.79
CA GLY A 129 -18.52 20.45 3.40
C GLY A 129 -18.21 21.93 3.09
N MET A 130 -19.15 22.67 2.54
CA MET A 130 -18.99 24.10 2.30
C MET A 130 -18.70 24.82 3.61
N ASP A 131 -17.69 25.71 3.58
CA ASP A 131 -17.25 26.55 4.70
C ASP A 131 -16.70 25.79 5.94
N THR A 132 -16.52 24.46 5.87
CA THR A 132 -16.02 23.65 7.00
C THR A 132 -14.51 23.55 7.08
N LEU A 133 -13.75 24.02 6.10
CA LEU A 133 -12.29 23.80 6.03
C LEU A 133 -11.50 24.43 7.19
N ALA A 134 -12.10 25.36 7.93
CA ALA A 134 -11.51 25.98 9.11
C ALA A 134 -11.92 25.31 10.43
N ASP A 135 -12.80 24.31 10.37
CA ASP A 135 -13.29 23.60 11.55
C ASP A 135 -12.22 22.60 12.06
N GLU A 136 -12.38 22.15 13.30
CA GLU A 136 -11.50 21.15 13.90
C GLU A 136 -11.55 19.81 13.13
N ASP A 137 -12.72 19.44 12.61
CA ASP A 137 -12.96 18.25 11.80
C ASP A 137 -13.68 18.63 10.49
N PRO A 138 -12.94 19.08 9.47
CA PRO A 138 -13.52 19.58 8.24
C PRO A 138 -14.04 18.46 7.35
N VAL A 139 -15.19 18.65 6.73
CA VAL A 139 -15.75 17.76 5.71
C VAL A 139 -15.10 18.06 4.35
N LYS A 140 -14.20 17.20 3.94
CA LYS A 140 -13.40 17.36 2.72
C LYS A 140 -14.03 16.60 1.55
N THR A 141 -14.71 17.32 0.68
CA THR A 141 -15.37 16.76 -0.51
C THR A 141 -14.71 17.28 -1.80
N VAL A 142 -15.16 16.77 -2.94
CA VAL A 142 -14.74 17.29 -4.25
C VAL A 142 -15.04 18.79 -4.37
N GLY A 143 -16.21 19.25 -3.90
CA GLY A 143 -16.62 20.66 -3.99
C GLY A 143 -16.00 21.58 -2.94
N SER A 144 -15.66 21.08 -1.75
CA SER A 144 -15.14 21.90 -0.66
C SER A 144 -13.62 21.95 -0.58
N TYR A 145 -12.92 20.90 -1.00
CA TYR A 145 -11.49 20.72 -0.75
C TYR A 145 -10.62 20.62 -2.01
N TRP A 146 -11.12 20.04 -3.09
CA TRP A 146 -10.31 19.79 -4.28
C TRP A 146 -10.21 21.03 -5.17
N PRO A 147 -9.02 21.62 -5.34
CA PRO A 147 -8.90 22.91 -6.01
C PRO A 147 -8.91 22.84 -7.54
N TYR A 148 -8.71 21.66 -8.12
CA TYR A 148 -8.58 21.50 -9.57
C TYR A 148 -9.48 20.38 -10.10
N LEU A 149 -10.29 20.67 -11.11
CA LEU A 149 -11.13 19.70 -11.79
C LEU A 149 -10.28 18.62 -12.51
N SER A 150 -9.13 19.01 -13.05
CA SER A 150 -8.15 18.09 -13.66
C SER A 150 -7.69 16.99 -12.70
N THR A 151 -7.45 17.33 -11.43
CA THR A 151 -7.11 16.36 -10.38
C THR A 151 -8.28 15.42 -10.09
N THR A 152 -9.51 15.92 -10.07
CA THR A 152 -10.71 15.11 -9.90
C THR A 152 -10.87 14.13 -11.06
N TRP A 153 -10.72 14.61 -12.28
CA TRP A 153 -10.81 13.78 -13.48
C TRP A 153 -9.75 12.67 -13.45
N ASP A 154 -8.51 13.01 -13.16
CA ASP A 154 -7.40 12.06 -13.07
C ASP A 154 -7.64 10.97 -12.01
N TYR A 155 -8.12 11.37 -10.83
CA TYR A 155 -8.44 10.43 -9.77
C TYR A 155 -9.56 9.47 -10.16
N VAL A 156 -10.66 10.00 -10.71
CA VAL A 156 -11.79 9.18 -11.17
C VAL A 156 -11.32 8.20 -12.24
N LYS A 157 -10.61 8.68 -13.27
CA LYS A 157 -10.13 7.85 -14.38
C LYS A 157 -9.21 6.72 -13.91
N ARG A 158 -8.32 6.98 -12.96
CA ARG A 158 -7.35 5.98 -12.49
C ARG A 158 -7.89 5.02 -11.45
N SER A 159 -8.84 5.45 -10.62
CA SER A 159 -9.17 4.75 -9.37
C SER A 159 -10.63 4.36 -9.23
N MET A 160 -11.52 4.95 -10.01
CA MET A 160 -12.96 4.74 -9.90
C MET A 160 -13.56 4.12 -11.18
N PRO A 161 -14.65 3.37 -11.05
CA PRO A 161 -15.28 2.83 -9.83
C PRO A 161 -14.34 1.92 -9.04
N PHE A 162 -14.42 1.93 -7.71
CA PHE A 162 -13.55 1.10 -6.86
C PHE A 162 -13.68 -0.39 -7.23
N GLY A 163 -12.54 -1.02 -7.52
CA GLY A 163 -12.49 -2.40 -8.01
C GLY A 163 -12.70 -2.58 -9.53
N ASN A 164 -13.02 -1.52 -10.26
CA ASN A 164 -13.16 -1.51 -11.72
C ASN A 164 -12.59 -0.23 -12.34
N ALA A 165 -11.44 0.20 -11.86
CA ALA A 165 -10.75 1.40 -12.32
C ALA A 165 -10.49 1.38 -13.83
N GLN A 166 -10.47 2.54 -14.46
CA GLN A 166 -10.22 2.74 -15.90
C GLN A 166 -11.31 2.13 -16.82
N SER A 167 -12.51 1.89 -16.30
CA SER A 167 -13.64 1.39 -17.08
C SER A 167 -14.52 2.48 -17.69
N LEU A 168 -14.32 3.73 -17.25
CA LEU A 168 -15.06 4.92 -17.71
C LEU A 168 -14.31 5.67 -18.80
#